data_1133dacdf6ea9875a8507d2a2108edba
#
_entry.id   1133dacdf6ea9875a8507d2a2108edba
#
_cell.length_a   1.000
_cell.length_b   1.000
_cell.length_c   1.000
_cell.angle_alpha   90.00
_cell.angle_beta   90.00
_cell.angle_gamma   90.00
#
_symmetry.space_group_name_H-M   'P 1'
#
loop_
_entity.id
_entity.type
_entity.pdbx_description
1 polymer ?
#
loop_
_entity_poly.entity_id
_entity_poly.type
_entity_poly.pdbx_seq_one_letter_code
_entity_poly.pdbx_strand_id
1 'polypeptide(L)'
;MHHSPRRRAVLGSALTAAFALVTAPPPATASAVSADRAGWMAPLPDSTALASLSLPGTHDSGAWTGSVWSRTQDLTLTGQLTSGVRFLDVRTRHFQDAFTIHHGAEYLNLNFTDVVRDVTAFLAAHPGETVLMRMKKEHTEEGNTRTYEQTLDHYIEHDPDTRDLLADHLWVPPEQGGNRVPALGEVRGRVVVVQDFAATRDYGVRWNGDALDIQDDYRVPTLFDIPAKWESARSHFEAAASGPAHLLYVNHLSGSGAPWANPREVAWGALGLRGVNDHALAHLRSSSADRTGVVVMDFPSQELTDLVLGHNPST
;
A
#
# COMPACT_ATOMS: atom_id res chain seq x y z
N MET A 1 -93.97 -35.39 -26.44
CA MET A 1 -93.57 -34.10 -25.92
C MET A 1 -92.10 -34.21 -25.45
N HIS A 2 -91.15 -33.83 -26.30
CA HIS A 2 -89.76 -33.98 -26.00
C HIS A 2 -89.12 -32.59 -25.66
N HIS A 3 -88.63 -32.49 -24.47
CA HIS A 3 -87.81 -31.30 -24.05
C HIS A 3 -86.32 -31.64 -24.15
N SER A 4 -85.64 -30.88 -25.00
CA SER A 4 -84.19 -30.92 -25.15
C SER A 4 -83.54 -29.87 -24.23
N PRO A 5 -82.48 -30.20 -23.48
CA PRO A 5 -81.80 -29.22 -22.67
C PRO A 5 -80.65 -28.51 -23.47
N ARG A 6 -80.65 -27.19 -23.38
CA ARG A 6 -79.59 -26.34 -23.97
C ARG A 6 -78.28 -26.48 -23.16
N ARG A 7 -77.22 -26.82 -23.88
CA ARG A 7 -75.84 -26.79 -23.31
C ARG A 7 -75.35 -25.33 -23.28
N ARG A 8 -74.95 -24.85 -22.13
CA ARG A 8 -74.20 -23.60 -21.98
C ARG A 8 -72.71 -23.88 -22.17
N ALA A 9 -72.07 -23.18 -23.12
CA ALA A 9 -70.64 -23.15 -23.32
C ALA A 9 -69.99 -22.20 -22.27
N VAL A 10 -69.06 -22.70 -21.51
CA VAL A 10 -68.25 -21.91 -20.57
C VAL A 10 -66.96 -21.56 -21.32
N LEU A 11 -66.76 -20.27 -21.67
CA LEU A 11 -65.47 -19.79 -22.18
C LEU A 11 -64.52 -19.69 -20.97
N GLY A 12 -63.52 -20.57 -20.97
CA GLY A 12 -62.37 -20.45 -20.05
C GLY A 12 -61.36 -19.49 -20.65
N SER A 13 -61.19 -18.32 -20.02
CA SER A 13 -60.09 -17.38 -20.31
C SER A 13 -58.80 -17.92 -19.71
N ALA A 14 -57.85 -18.35 -20.54
CA ALA A 14 -56.49 -18.68 -20.11
C ALA A 14 -55.70 -17.40 -19.93
N LEU A 15 -55.35 -17.06 -18.68
CA LEU A 15 -54.38 -16.01 -18.34
C LEU A 15 -52.97 -16.60 -18.55
N THR A 16 -52.30 -16.19 -19.59
CA THR A 16 -50.87 -16.46 -19.81
C THR A 16 -50.07 -15.43 -18.97
N ALA A 17 -49.53 -15.86 -17.84
CA ALA A 17 -48.59 -15.10 -17.08
C ALA A 17 -47.20 -15.13 -17.78
N ALA A 18 -46.80 -14.00 -18.37
CA ALA A 18 -45.46 -13.82 -18.90
C ALA A 18 -44.50 -13.59 -17.73
N PHE A 19 -43.71 -14.61 -17.38
CA PHE A 19 -42.56 -14.41 -16.48
C PHE A 19 -41.47 -13.68 -17.26
N ALA A 20 -41.27 -12.40 -16.94
CA ALA A 20 -40.07 -11.64 -17.35
C ALA A 20 -38.90 -12.23 -16.57
N LEU A 21 -37.99 -12.94 -17.23
CA LEU A 21 -36.67 -13.28 -16.70
C LEU A 21 -35.90 -11.97 -16.53
N VAL A 22 -35.81 -11.47 -15.30
CA VAL A 22 -34.86 -10.43 -14.94
C VAL A 22 -33.49 -11.11 -14.89
N THR A 23 -32.75 -11.04 -15.99
CA THR A 23 -31.32 -11.40 -15.99
C THR A 23 -30.59 -10.37 -15.15
N ALA A 24 -30.10 -10.78 -13.98
CA ALA A 24 -29.15 -9.99 -13.22
C ALA A 24 -27.95 -9.67 -14.13
N PRO A 25 -27.43 -8.42 -14.12
CA PRO A 25 -26.20 -8.14 -14.86
C PRO A 25 -25.11 -9.09 -14.35
N PRO A 26 -24.21 -9.58 -15.22
CA PRO A 26 -23.09 -10.37 -14.79
C PRO A 26 -22.28 -9.57 -13.75
N PRO A 27 -21.70 -10.23 -12.72
CA PRO A 27 -20.81 -9.54 -11.78
C PRO A 27 -19.75 -8.83 -12.63
N ALA A 28 -19.49 -7.56 -12.31
CA ALA A 28 -18.44 -6.79 -12.94
C ALA A 28 -17.16 -7.63 -12.90
N THR A 29 -16.69 -8.05 -14.06
CA THR A 29 -15.40 -8.74 -14.19
C THR A 29 -14.37 -7.77 -13.62
N ALA A 30 -13.65 -8.19 -12.58
CA ALA A 30 -12.50 -7.45 -12.07
C ALA A 30 -11.69 -7.03 -13.30
N SER A 31 -11.53 -5.71 -13.49
CA SER A 31 -10.74 -5.17 -14.59
C SER A 31 -9.43 -5.93 -14.64
N ALA A 32 -9.06 -6.40 -15.83
CA ALA A 32 -7.81 -7.13 -15.98
C ALA A 32 -6.70 -6.21 -15.50
N VAL A 33 -6.17 -6.48 -14.31
CA VAL A 33 -4.97 -5.81 -13.79
C VAL A 33 -3.95 -5.93 -14.90
N SER A 34 -3.38 -4.82 -15.32
CA SER A 34 -2.37 -4.76 -16.39
C SER A 34 -1.40 -5.93 -16.23
N ALA A 35 -1.11 -6.64 -17.32
CA ALA A 35 -0.12 -7.72 -17.32
C ALA A 35 1.28 -7.20 -16.89
N ASP A 36 1.51 -5.91 -16.98
CA ASP A 36 2.71 -5.21 -16.52
C ASP A 36 2.49 -4.55 -15.14
N ARG A 37 2.72 -5.30 -14.08
CA ARG A 37 2.68 -4.78 -12.71
C ARG A 37 3.82 -3.81 -12.42
N ALA A 38 4.92 -3.93 -13.11
CA ALA A 38 6.08 -3.06 -12.93
C ALA A 38 5.85 -1.66 -13.53
N GLY A 39 4.98 -1.54 -14.53
CA GLY A 39 4.68 -0.28 -15.22
C GLY A 39 3.23 0.21 -15.07
N TRP A 40 2.52 -0.18 -14.01
CA TRP A 40 1.08 0.04 -13.88
C TRP A 40 0.65 1.52 -13.77
N MET A 41 1.54 2.43 -13.34
CA MET A 41 1.24 3.87 -13.30
C MET A 41 1.45 4.55 -14.67
N ALA A 42 2.24 3.96 -15.55
CA ALA A 42 2.60 4.60 -16.83
C ALA A 42 1.37 5.04 -17.68
N PRO A 43 0.27 4.26 -17.78
CA PRO A 43 -0.91 4.68 -18.54
C PRO A 43 -1.79 5.72 -17.84
N LEU A 44 -1.59 5.99 -16.54
CA LEU A 44 -2.39 6.96 -15.81
C LEU A 44 -2.09 8.40 -16.25
N PRO A 45 -3.07 9.31 -16.25
CA PRO A 45 -2.84 10.73 -16.57
C PRO A 45 -1.87 11.41 -15.60
N ASP A 46 -1.06 12.35 -16.09
CA ASP A 46 -0.15 13.15 -15.26
C ASP A 46 -0.87 13.98 -14.19
N SER A 47 -2.12 14.35 -14.43
CA SER A 47 -2.98 15.07 -13.48
C SER A 47 -3.49 14.19 -12.33
N THR A 48 -3.23 12.89 -12.34
CA THR A 48 -3.67 11.97 -11.28
C THR A 48 -3.00 12.34 -9.96
N ALA A 49 -3.80 12.70 -8.94
CA ALA A 49 -3.28 12.93 -7.60
C ALA A 49 -2.84 11.60 -6.98
N LEU A 50 -1.62 11.48 -6.48
CA LEU A 50 -1.16 10.25 -5.80
C LEU A 50 -2.04 9.91 -4.59
N ALA A 51 -2.60 10.93 -3.91
CA ALA A 51 -3.52 10.74 -2.79
C ALA A 51 -4.84 10.05 -3.18
N SER A 52 -5.21 10.08 -4.48
CA SER A 52 -6.42 9.42 -4.98
C SER A 52 -6.22 7.97 -5.41
N LEU A 53 -4.98 7.48 -5.39
CA LEU A 53 -4.65 6.14 -5.84
C LEU A 53 -4.76 5.10 -4.71
N SER A 54 -4.96 3.87 -5.13
CA SER A 54 -4.83 2.66 -4.33
C SER A 54 -3.44 2.09 -4.55
N LEU A 55 -2.58 2.24 -3.53
CA LEU A 55 -1.16 1.94 -3.63
C LEU A 55 -0.80 0.71 -2.78
N PRO A 56 -0.39 -0.41 -3.39
CA PRO A 56 0.23 -1.48 -2.61
C PRO A 56 1.51 -0.99 -1.94
N GLY A 57 1.64 -1.27 -0.66
CA GLY A 57 2.80 -0.92 0.16
C GLY A 57 3.28 -2.09 1.00
N THR A 58 4.51 -2.02 1.45
CA THR A 58 5.12 -3.02 2.34
C THR A 58 5.59 -2.37 3.64
N HIS A 59 5.32 -3.03 4.75
CA HIS A 59 5.80 -2.66 6.07
C HIS A 59 7.24 -3.16 6.23
N ASP A 60 8.10 -2.32 6.82
CA ASP A 60 9.53 -2.62 6.99
C ASP A 60 10.11 -3.31 5.75
N SER A 61 10.09 -2.59 4.64
CA SER A 61 10.30 -3.14 3.30
C SER A 61 11.67 -3.78 3.10
N GLY A 62 12.66 -3.42 3.95
CA GLY A 62 13.99 -4.02 3.99
C GLY A 62 14.07 -5.38 4.68
N ALA A 63 12.99 -5.83 5.33
CA ALA A 63 13.02 -6.98 6.23
C ALA A 63 12.61 -8.31 5.56
N TRP A 64 13.25 -8.67 4.44
CA TRP A 64 13.11 -10.02 3.85
C TRP A 64 14.10 -11.03 4.42
N THR A 65 15.03 -10.58 5.26
CA THR A 65 15.94 -11.39 6.09
C THR A 65 15.61 -11.12 7.56
N GLY A 66 16.35 -11.76 8.47
CA GLY A 66 16.19 -11.58 9.90
C GLY A 66 15.43 -12.70 10.59
N SER A 67 15.17 -12.53 11.88
CA SER A 67 14.48 -13.50 12.73
C SER A 67 12.98 -13.55 12.41
N VAL A 68 12.27 -14.53 12.99
CA VAL A 68 10.80 -14.61 12.87
C VAL A 68 10.07 -13.40 13.45
N TRP A 69 10.75 -12.58 14.25
CA TRP A 69 10.20 -11.39 14.90
C TRP A 69 10.47 -10.11 14.14
N SER A 70 11.49 -10.10 13.28
CA SER A 70 11.89 -8.95 12.47
C SER A 70 11.51 -9.06 11.01
N ARG A 71 11.42 -10.30 10.48
CA ARG A 71 11.07 -10.53 9.08
C ARG A 71 9.61 -10.20 8.81
N THR A 72 9.39 -9.34 7.81
CA THR A 72 8.06 -8.85 7.39
C THR A 72 7.80 -9.05 5.90
N GLN A 73 8.83 -9.41 5.12
CA GLN A 73 8.73 -9.59 3.67
C GLN A 73 9.31 -10.92 3.21
N ASP A 74 8.85 -11.40 2.05
CA ASP A 74 9.42 -12.56 1.34
C ASP A 74 10.26 -12.13 0.12
N LEU A 75 10.00 -10.95 -0.44
CA LEU A 75 10.64 -10.43 -1.64
C LEU A 75 11.67 -9.34 -1.29
N THR A 76 12.76 -9.29 -2.07
CA THR A 76 13.68 -8.14 -2.07
C THR A 76 12.97 -6.86 -2.52
N LEU A 77 13.58 -5.68 -2.33
CA LEU A 77 12.98 -4.41 -2.78
C LEU A 77 12.65 -4.43 -4.29
N THR A 78 13.58 -4.89 -5.11
CA THR A 78 13.33 -5.05 -6.56
C THR A 78 12.15 -6.00 -6.82
N GLY A 79 12.03 -7.12 -6.09
CA GLY A 79 10.91 -8.05 -6.20
C GLY A 79 9.58 -7.41 -5.80
N GLN A 80 9.55 -6.61 -4.73
CA GLN A 80 8.38 -5.88 -4.29
C GLN A 80 7.93 -4.86 -5.35
N LEU A 81 8.84 -4.05 -5.88
CA LEU A 81 8.55 -3.05 -6.90
C LEU A 81 8.01 -3.69 -8.20
N THR A 82 8.65 -4.78 -8.66
CA THR A 82 8.20 -5.50 -9.87
C THR A 82 6.85 -6.21 -9.66
N SER A 83 6.48 -6.53 -8.42
CA SER A 83 5.15 -7.10 -8.10
C SER A 83 4.03 -6.05 -8.04
N GLY A 84 4.32 -4.75 -8.16
CA GLY A 84 3.35 -3.66 -8.17
C GLY A 84 3.37 -2.74 -6.95
N VAL A 85 4.23 -3.01 -5.97
CA VAL A 85 4.38 -2.17 -4.77
C VAL A 85 4.94 -0.80 -5.15
N ARG A 86 4.37 0.28 -4.57
CA ARG A 86 4.82 1.66 -4.77
C ARG A 86 4.96 2.46 -3.49
N PHE A 87 4.70 1.85 -2.33
CA PHE A 87 5.01 2.45 -1.04
C PHE A 87 5.96 1.52 -0.29
N LEU A 88 7.14 2.04 0.06
CA LEU A 88 8.16 1.33 0.83
C LEU A 88 8.31 1.98 2.21
N ASP A 89 8.22 1.19 3.28
CA ASP A 89 8.54 1.60 4.66
C ASP A 89 10.01 1.24 4.94
N VAL A 90 10.91 2.23 4.77
CA VAL A 90 12.35 2.06 4.93
C VAL A 90 12.77 2.57 6.31
N ARG A 91 13.27 1.66 7.13
CA ARG A 91 13.64 1.93 8.52
C ARG A 91 15.15 2.01 8.69
N THR A 92 15.65 3.20 8.98
CA THR A 92 17.07 3.50 9.03
C THR A 92 17.53 3.73 10.46
N ARG A 93 18.51 2.95 10.92
CA ARG A 93 19.29 3.27 12.11
C ARG A 93 20.46 4.15 11.72
N HIS A 94 20.62 5.27 12.40
CA HIS A 94 21.77 6.16 12.22
C HIS A 94 22.95 5.64 13.06
N PHE A 95 23.92 5.03 12.37
CA PHE A 95 25.04 4.33 13.00
C PHE A 95 26.35 4.68 12.29
N GLN A 96 27.31 5.27 13.03
CA GLN A 96 28.65 5.68 12.53
C GLN A 96 28.57 6.52 11.25
N ASP A 97 27.73 7.56 11.28
CA ASP A 97 27.47 8.49 10.15
C ASP A 97 26.92 7.80 8.89
N ALA A 98 26.29 6.64 9.02
CA ALA A 98 25.64 5.91 7.94
C ALA A 98 24.21 5.49 8.34
N PHE A 99 23.37 5.22 7.35
CA PHE A 99 22.05 4.63 7.55
C PHE A 99 22.09 3.14 7.25
N THR A 100 21.94 2.34 8.29
CA THR A 100 21.81 0.89 8.23
C THR A 100 20.34 0.50 8.39
N ILE A 101 19.86 -0.50 7.65
CA ILE A 101 18.46 -0.90 7.67
C ILE A 101 18.23 -1.89 8.83
N HIS A 102 17.29 -1.54 9.69
CA HIS A 102 17.02 -2.27 10.92
C HIS A 102 15.53 -2.50 11.14
N HIS A 103 15.21 -3.60 11.84
CA HIS A 103 13.95 -3.78 12.55
C HIS A 103 14.26 -3.77 14.06
N GLY A 104 13.94 -2.68 14.74
CA GLY A 104 14.38 -2.48 16.11
C GLY A 104 15.91 -2.54 16.22
N ALA A 105 16.42 -3.43 17.06
CA ALA A 105 17.86 -3.63 17.24
C ALA A 105 18.50 -4.56 16.20
N GLU A 106 17.72 -5.30 15.41
CA GLU A 106 18.23 -6.28 14.46
C GLU A 106 18.64 -5.63 13.14
N TYR A 107 19.93 -5.76 12.76
CA TYR A 107 20.45 -5.32 11.47
C TYR A 107 20.06 -6.32 10.37
N LEU A 108 19.46 -5.82 9.29
CA LEU A 108 18.90 -6.64 8.22
C LEU A 108 19.88 -6.93 7.08
N ASN A 109 21.18 -6.67 7.28
CA ASN A 109 22.24 -6.84 6.27
C ASN A 109 21.98 -6.02 4.98
N LEU A 110 21.40 -4.85 5.13
CA LEU A 110 21.08 -3.91 4.07
C LEU A 110 21.41 -2.50 4.53
N ASN A 111 21.93 -1.67 3.65
CA ASN A 111 22.26 -0.27 3.91
C ASN A 111 21.41 0.66 3.02
N PHE A 112 21.33 1.92 3.37
CA PHE A 112 20.57 2.91 2.60
C PHE A 112 21.08 3.06 1.16
N THR A 113 22.39 2.94 0.94
CA THR A 113 23.00 2.90 -0.41
C THR A 113 22.42 1.79 -1.29
N ASP A 114 22.16 0.59 -0.71
CA ASP A 114 21.56 -0.53 -1.44
C ASP A 114 20.10 -0.22 -1.78
N VAL A 115 19.37 0.38 -0.83
CA VAL A 115 17.98 0.83 -1.07
C VAL A 115 17.91 1.85 -2.19
N VAL A 116 18.79 2.86 -2.19
CA VAL A 116 18.86 3.88 -3.24
C VAL A 116 19.13 3.23 -4.58
N ARG A 117 20.12 2.34 -4.68
CA ARG A 117 20.46 1.63 -5.93
C ARG A 117 19.30 0.81 -6.48
N ASP A 118 18.62 0.03 -5.63
CA ASP A 118 17.50 -0.81 -6.07
C ASP A 118 16.32 0.03 -6.57
N VAL A 119 15.95 1.07 -5.82
CA VAL A 119 14.80 1.92 -6.15
C VAL A 119 15.08 2.77 -7.40
N THR A 120 16.26 3.38 -7.51
CA THR A 120 16.60 4.21 -8.67
C THR A 120 16.82 3.36 -9.95
N ALA A 121 17.38 2.16 -9.84
CA ALA A 121 17.46 1.23 -10.96
C ALA A 121 16.07 0.82 -11.47
N PHE A 122 15.12 0.59 -10.57
CA PHE A 122 13.72 0.34 -10.94
C PHE A 122 13.11 1.54 -11.65
N LEU A 123 13.25 2.76 -11.12
CA LEU A 123 12.70 3.98 -11.72
C LEU A 123 13.34 4.32 -13.08
N ALA A 124 14.65 4.07 -13.25
CA ALA A 124 15.32 4.23 -14.54
C ALA A 124 14.77 3.26 -15.60
N ALA A 125 14.41 2.03 -15.21
CA ALA A 125 13.79 1.05 -16.10
C ALA A 125 12.30 1.34 -16.36
N HIS A 126 11.62 2.01 -15.43
CA HIS A 126 10.19 2.32 -15.46
C HIS A 126 9.93 3.82 -15.22
N PRO A 127 10.31 4.71 -16.16
CA PRO A 127 10.25 6.17 -15.95
C PRO A 127 8.84 6.75 -15.83
N GLY A 128 7.80 5.97 -16.13
CA GLY A 128 6.39 6.33 -15.90
C GLY A 128 5.93 6.17 -14.46
N GLU A 129 6.74 5.50 -13.64
CA GLU A 129 6.40 5.15 -12.25
C GLU A 129 6.91 6.18 -11.25
N THR A 130 6.42 6.11 -10.01
CA THR A 130 6.98 6.78 -8.84
C THR A 130 6.97 5.85 -7.65
N VAL A 131 7.84 6.09 -6.68
CA VAL A 131 7.90 5.33 -5.42
C VAL A 131 7.78 6.29 -4.25
N LEU A 132 6.80 6.06 -3.38
CA LEU A 132 6.71 6.73 -2.08
C LEU A 132 7.57 5.93 -1.10
N MET A 133 8.57 6.58 -0.52
CA MET A 133 9.50 5.94 0.41
C MET A 133 9.40 6.62 1.77
N ARG A 134 8.67 5.99 2.71
CA ARG A 134 8.74 6.41 4.11
C ARG A 134 10.15 6.16 4.61
N MET A 135 10.82 7.21 5.02
CA MET A 135 12.06 7.12 5.77
C MET A 135 11.76 7.29 7.24
N LYS A 136 11.88 6.21 8.00
CA LYS A 136 11.66 6.21 9.44
C LYS A 136 12.97 6.01 10.17
N LYS A 137 13.25 6.91 11.13
CA LYS A 137 14.34 6.72 12.06
C LYS A 137 14.03 5.57 13.01
N GLU A 138 14.90 4.53 13.00
CA GLU A 138 14.70 3.32 13.77
C GLU A 138 15.79 3.16 14.83
N HIS A 139 15.42 2.63 15.99
CA HIS A 139 16.31 2.33 17.11
C HIS A 139 17.12 3.53 17.61
N THR A 140 18.12 3.30 18.47
CA THR A 140 19.02 4.33 19.02
C THR A 140 20.18 4.61 18.10
N GLU A 141 20.53 5.88 17.97
CA GLU A 141 21.72 6.34 17.26
C GLU A 141 23.00 5.94 18.01
N GLU A 142 24.09 5.69 17.27
CA GLU A 142 25.35 5.31 17.88
C GLU A 142 26.56 5.72 17.04
N GLY A 143 27.57 6.28 17.68
CA GLY A 143 28.90 6.58 17.09
C GLY A 143 28.89 7.62 15.99
N ASN A 144 27.89 8.53 15.96
CA ASN A 144 27.74 9.54 14.92
C ASN A 144 28.49 10.84 15.27
N THR A 145 29.09 11.48 14.26
CA THR A 145 29.62 12.84 14.31
C THR A 145 28.70 13.84 13.61
N ARG A 146 27.79 13.35 12.73
CA ARG A 146 26.74 14.11 12.03
C ARG A 146 25.40 13.89 12.70
N THR A 147 24.48 14.85 12.54
CA THR A 147 23.06 14.61 12.83
C THR A 147 22.46 13.69 11.78
N TYR A 148 21.26 13.14 12.03
CA TYR A 148 20.52 12.36 11.04
C TYR A 148 20.32 13.14 9.74
N GLU A 149 19.90 14.40 9.85
CA GLU A 149 19.69 15.30 8.71
C GLU A 149 20.99 15.52 7.92
N GLN A 150 22.11 15.83 8.60
CA GLN A 150 23.41 16.00 7.96
C GLN A 150 23.92 14.73 7.26
N THR A 151 23.57 13.57 7.78
CA THR A 151 23.90 12.29 7.13
C THR A 151 23.03 12.08 5.89
N LEU A 152 21.74 12.43 5.93
CA LEU A 152 20.89 12.39 4.74
C LEU A 152 21.38 13.37 3.66
N ASP A 153 21.73 14.61 4.05
CA ASP A 153 22.33 15.58 3.12
C ASP A 153 23.62 15.07 2.50
N HIS A 154 24.45 14.35 3.26
CA HIS A 154 25.65 13.72 2.76
C HIS A 154 25.33 12.69 1.65
N TYR A 155 24.34 11.82 1.83
CA TYR A 155 23.89 10.89 0.79
C TYR A 155 23.37 11.60 -0.47
N ILE A 156 22.67 12.72 -0.28
CA ILE A 156 22.07 13.48 -1.39
C ILE A 156 23.13 14.27 -2.18
N GLU A 157 24.13 14.84 -1.49
CA GLU A 157 24.99 15.87 -2.09
C GLU A 157 26.44 15.42 -2.27
N HIS A 158 26.93 14.47 -1.46
CA HIS A 158 28.37 14.21 -1.36
C HIS A 158 28.78 12.76 -1.54
N ASP A 159 27.94 11.81 -1.19
CA ASP A 159 28.27 10.39 -1.26
C ASP A 159 28.43 9.94 -2.73
N PRO A 160 29.60 9.39 -3.12
CA PRO A 160 29.87 9.06 -4.52
C PRO A 160 28.99 7.94 -5.08
N ASP A 161 28.38 7.14 -4.21
CA ASP A 161 27.55 5.99 -4.60
C ASP A 161 26.08 6.36 -4.76
N THR A 162 25.62 7.49 -4.19
CA THR A 162 24.20 7.83 -4.15
C THR A 162 23.86 9.22 -4.66
N ARG A 163 24.76 10.21 -4.60
CA ARG A 163 24.46 11.61 -4.95
C ARG A 163 23.89 11.75 -6.38
N ASP A 164 24.53 11.12 -7.36
CA ASP A 164 24.12 11.26 -8.76
C ASP A 164 22.77 10.54 -8.99
N LEU A 165 22.56 9.38 -8.36
CA LEU A 165 21.28 8.65 -8.39
C LEU A 165 20.15 9.45 -7.75
N LEU A 166 20.41 10.09 -6.61
CA LEU A 166 19.42 10.91 -5.90
C LEU A 166 19.19 12.25 -6.61
N ALA A 167 20.22 12.85 -7.25
CA ALA A 167 20.04 14.05 -8.07
C ALA A 167 19.06 13.82 -9.23
N ASP A 168 19.11 12.65 -9.86
CA ASP A 168 18.25 12.29 -10.98
C ASP A 168 16.84 11.85 -10.53
N HIS A 169 16.72 11.17 -9.37
CA HIS A 169 15.53 10.47 -8.98
C HIS A 169 14.83 10.97 -7.71
N LEU A 170 15.41 11.86 -6.92
CA LEU A 170 14.74 12.39 -5.74
C LEU A 170 13.78 13.53 -6.12
N TRP A 171 12.54 13.44 -5.68
CA TRP A 171 11.63 14.59 -5.74
C TRP A 171 11.93 15.55 -4.60
N VAL A 172 12.17 16.80 -4.95
CA VAL A 172 12.35 17.89 -3.97
C VAL A 172 11.04 18.68 -3.91
N PRO A 173 10.40 18.78 -2.73
CA PRO A 173 9.20 19.57 -2.60
C PRO A 173 9.49 21.05 -2.91
N PRO A 174 8.57 21.76 -3.61
CA PRO A 174 8.73 23.18 -3.87
C PRO A 174 8.73 23.96 -2.56
N GLU A 175 9.59 24.99 -2.45
CA GLU A 175 9.68 25.85 -1.25
C GLU A 175 8.35 26.53 -0.90
N GLN A 176 7.55 26.85 -1.90
CA GLN A 176 6.22 27.43 -1.74
C GLN A 176 5.16 26.39 -2.12
N GLY A 177 4.59 25.72 -1.19
CA GLY A 177 3.56 24.72 -1.52
C GLY A 177 3.00 23.99 -0.31
N GLY A 178 3.64 24.16 0.84
CA GLY A 178 3.23 23.47 2.07
C GLY A 178 3.45 21.96 1.98
N ASN A 179 3.03 21.27 3.03
CA ASN A 179 3.03 19.83 3.09
C ASN A 179 1.87 19.27 2.25
N ARG A 180 2.16 18.78 1.04
CA ARG A 180 1.14 18.21 0.13
C ARG A 180 1.64 16.94 -0.56
N VAL A 181 0.71 16.09 -0.93
CA VAL A 181 0.97 14.94 -1.80
C VAL A 181 0.98 15.43 -3.26
N PRO A 182 2.04 15.16 -4.04
CA PRO A 182 2.14 15.61 -5.43
C PRO A 182 1.19 14.86 -6.37
N ALA A 183 0.97 15.42 -7.57
CA ALA A 183 0.38 14.69 -8.68
C ALA A 183 1.43 13.80 -9.37
N LEU A 184 0.97 12.76 -10.06
CA LEU A 184 1.84 11.76 -10.71
C LEU A 184 2.83 12.40 -11.70
N GLY A 185 2.37 13.36 -12.52
CA GLY A 185 3.24 14.04 -13.50
C GLY A 185 4.37 14.86 -12.89
N GLU A 186 4.27 15.26 -11.62
CA GLU A 186 5.33 15.98 -10.91
C GLU A 186 6.47 15.05 -10.45
N VAL A 187 6.19 13.74 -10.36
CA VAL A 187 7.06 12.78 -9.67
C VAL A 187 7.37 11.52 -10.49
N ARG A 188 6.98 11.46 -11.77
CA ARG A 188 7.36 10.33 -12.61
C ARG A 188 8.87 10.15 -12.65
N GLY A 189 9.34 8.92 -12.54
CA GLY A 189 10.74 8.55 -12.44
C GLY A 189 11.43 8.97 -11.14
N ARG A 190 10.64 9.39 -10.12
CA ARG A 190 11.20 9.93 -8.87
C ARG A 190 10.73 9.19 -7.63
N VAL A 191 11.56 9.27 -6.59
CA VAL A 191 11.23 8.89 -5.21
C VAL A 191 10.63 10.09 -4.51
N VAL A 192 9.46 9.91 -3.91
CA VAL A 192 8.83 10.86 -2.98
C VAL A 192 9.13 10.39 -1.56
N VAL A 193 9.94 11.14 -0.83
CA VAL A 193 10.20 10.84 0.58
C VAL A 193 8.94 11.12 1.38
N VAL A 194 8.50 10.14 2.18
CA VAL A 194 7.53 10.35 3.25
C VAL A 194 8.32 10.43 4.54
N GLN A 195 8.48 11.67 5.04
CA GLN A 195 9.46 12.03 6.06
C GLN A 195 8.97 11.69 7.46
N ASP A 196 9.51 10.64 8.06
CA ASP A 196 9.23 10.21 9.44
C ASP A 196 10.48 10.32 10.33
N PHE A 197 11.11 11.47 10.26
CA PHE A 197 12.25 11.88 11.08
C PHE A 197 12.23 13.39 11.27
N ALA A 198 12.88 13.88 12.35
CA ALA A 198 13.03 15.30 12.60
C ALA A 198 14.11 15.91 11.71
N ALA A 199 13.81 17.03 11.07
CA ALA A 199 14.73 17.81 10.26
C ALA A 199 14.37 19.30 10.30
N THR A 200 15.29 20.15 9.86
CA THR A 200 15.09 21.62 9.79
C THR A 200 14.38 22.05 8.51
N ARG A 201 14.35 21.18 7.49
CA ARG A 201 13.65 21.39 6.20
C ARG A 201 12.79 20.18 5.81
N ASP A 202 11.95 20.36 4.81
CA ASP A 202 11.16 19.28 4.23
C ASP A 202 11.96 18.57 3.13
N TYR A 203 12.07 17.24 3.24
CA TYR A 203 12.66 16.36 2.22
C TYR A 203 11.59 15.71 1.34
N GLY A 204 10.33 15.88 1.70
CA GLY A 204 9.18 15.30 1.03
C GLY A 204 7.87 15.60 1.76
N VAL A 205 6.96 14.64 1.80
CA VAL A 205 5.70 14.73 2.52
C VAL A 205 5.90 14.33 3.97
N ARG A 206 5.56 15.19 4.92
CA ARG A 206 5.76 14.91 6.35
C ARG A 206 4.80 13.84 6.85
N TRP A 207 5.33 12.81 7.54
CA TRP A 207 4.54 11.72 8.11
C TRP A 207 3.49 12.20 9.11
N ASN A 208 3.87 13.08 10.00
CA ASN A 208 2.96 13.68 11.00
C ASN A 208 2.35 15.01 10.54
N GLY A 209 2.20 15.19 9.22
CA GLY A 209 1.63 16.38 8.61
C GLY A 209 0.15 16.23 8.28
N ASP A 210 -0.45 17.32 7.86
CA ASP A 210 -1.86 17.45 7.50
C ASP A 210 -2.22 16.89 6.11
N ALA A 211 -1.24 16.35 5.37
CA ALA A 211 -1.45 15.73 4.06
C ALA A 211 -1.74 14.22 4.14
N LEU A 212 -1.58 13.61 5.31
CA LEU A 212 -1.74 12.16 5.52
C LEU A 212 -2.82 11.89 6.59
N ASP A 213 -3.54 10.80 6.39
CA ASP A 213 -4.39 10.16 7.41
C ASP A 213 -3.88 8.73 7.62
N ILE A 214 -3.43 8.40 8.83
CA ILE A 214 -2.63 7.20 9.08
C ILE A 214 -3.31 6.33 10.13
N GLN A 215 -3.54 5.07 9.80
CA GLN A 215 -3.83 3.98 10.74
C GLN A 215 -2.57 3.13 10.90
N ASP A 216 -1.98 3.12 12.08
CA ASP A 216 -0.82 2.29 12.45
C ASP A 216 -1.03 1.66 13.84
N ASP A 217 -2.16 0.97 14.01
CA ASP A 217 -2.45 0.16 15.21
C ASP A 217 -1.73 -1.20 15.09
N TYR A 218 -0.43 -1.20 15.37
CA TYR A 218 0.45 -2.35 15.16
C TYR A 218 0.42 -3.39 16.28
N ARG A 219 -0.19 -3.07 17.44
CA ARG A 219 -0.15 -3.96 18.61
C ARG A 219 -1.19 -5.07 18.50
N VAL A 220 -0.70 -6.28 18.30
CA VAL A 220 -1.51 -7.52 18.29
C VAL A 220 -0.94 -8.45 19.36
N PRO A 221 -1.31 -8.28 20.65
CA PRO A 221 -0.70 -9.02 21.76
C PRO A 221 -0.76 -10.54 21.60
N THR A 222 -1.85 -11.04 21.03
CA THR A 222 -2.06 -12.46 20.73
C THR A 222 -2.79 -12.62 19.40
N LEU A 223 -2.83 -13.84 18.86
CA LEU A 223 -3.59 -14.12 17.62
C LEU A 223 -5.11 -13.90 17.79
N PHE A 224 -5.63 -13.91 19.02
CA PHE A 224 -7.04 -13.59 19.30
C PHE A 224 -7.35 -12.11 19.15
N ASP A 225 -6.35 -11.23 19.08
CA ASP A 225 -6.51 -9.79 18.90
C ASP A 225 -6.51 -9.39 17.40
N ILE A 226 -6.29 -10.34 16.48
CA ILE A 226 -6.36 -10.12 15.02
C ILE A 226 -7.69 -9.49 14.59
N PRO A 227 -8.87 -9.93 15.09
CA PRO A 227 -10.14 -9.28 14.73
C PRO A 227 -10.21 -7.79 15.09
N ALA A 228 -9.63 -7.38 16.22
CA ALA A 228 -9.57 -5.96 16.61
C ALA A 228 -8.64 -5.16 15.68
N LYS A 229 -7.46 -5.71 15.35
CA LYS A 229 -6.56 -5.13 14.34
C LYS A 229 -7.25 -4.99 12.98
N TRP A 230 -7.96 -6.02 12.54
CA TRP A 230 -8.71 -5.97 11.30
C TRP A 230 -9.79 -4.89 11.32
N GLU A 231 -10.50 -4.71 12.44
CA GLU A 231 -11.53 -3.68 12.55
C GLU A 231 -10.95 -2.26 12.41
N SER A 232 -9.77 -1.99 13.00
CA SER A 232 -9.05 -0.74 12.78
C SER A 232 -8.71 -0.54 11.30
N ALA A 233 -8.17 -1.58 10.63
CA ALA A 233 -7.83 -1.52 9.22
C ALA A 233 -9.09 -1.35 8.33
N ARG A 234 -10.18 -2.08 8.61
CA ARG A 234 -11.44 -2.00 7.87
C ARG A 234 -12.05 -0.59 7.95
N SER A 235 -12.11 -0.02 9.14
CA SER A 235 -12.62 1.34 9.33
C SER A 235 -11.81 2.37 8.55
N HIS A 236 -10.50 2.16 8.43
CA HIS A 236 -9.63 3.05 7.67
C HIS A 236 -9.77 2.87 6.14
N PHE A 237 -10.08 1.67 5.64
CA PHE A 237 -10.51 1.48 4.25
C PHE A 237 -11.77 2.28 3.93
N GLU A 238 -12.76 2.28 4.83
CA GLU A 238 -13.99 3.06 4.69
C GLU A 238 -13.72 4.58 4.70
N ALA A 239 -12.80 5.03 5.58
CA ALA A 239 -12.34 6.41 5.61
C ALA A 239 -11.63 6.80 4.30
N ALA A 240 -10.75 5.95 3.77
CA ALA A 240 -10.08 6.20 2.50
C ALA A 240 -11.07 6.30 1.33
N ALA A 241 -12.07 5.42 1.29
CA ALA A 241 -13.07 5.38 0.22
C ALA A 241 -13.95 6.64 0.16
N SER A 242 -14.27 7.24 1.32
CA SER A 242 -15.27 8.33 1.42
C SER A 242 -14.67 9.69 1.81
N GLY A 243 -13.44 9.72 2.28
CA GLY A 243 -12.80 10.91 2.82
C GLY A 243 -12.22 11.86 1.77
N PRO A 244 -11.64 12.98 2.19
CA PRO A 244 -11.08 14.00 1.31
C PRO A 244 -10.05 13.45 0.30
N ALA A 245 -10.19 13.79 -0.98
CA ALA A 245 -9.35 13.27 -2.06
C ALA A 245 -7.90 13.80 -2.02
N HIS A 246 -7.64 14.88 -1.31
CA HIS A 246 -6.30 15.46 -1.16
C HIS A 246 -5.47 14.82 -0.06
N LEU A 247 -6.09 14.02 0.83
CA LEU A 247 -5.40 13.28 1.86
C LEU A 247 -4.95 11.91 1.35
N LEU A 248 -3.69 11.59 1.59
CA LEU A 248 -3.17 10.24 1.37
C LEU A 248 -3.45 9.40 2.61
N TYR A 249 -4.36 8.45 2.46
CA TYR A 249 -4.67 7.48 3.52
C TYR A 249 -3.60 6.40 3.54
N VAL A 250 -3.03 6.13 4.72
CA VAL A 250 -2.00 5.09 4.91
C VAL A 250 -2.51 4.09 5.93
N ASN A 251 -2.84 2.90 5.46
CA ASN A 251 -3.50 1.85 6.23
C ASN A 251 -2.56 0.66 6.46
N HIS A 252 -2.06 0.50 7.68
CA HIS A 252 -1.20 -0.61 8.04
C HIS A 252 -2.02 -1.87 8.37
N LEU A 253 -1.87 -2.93 7.56
CA LEU A 253 -2.33 -4.28 7.88
C LEU A 253 -1.35 -5.02 8.79
N SER A 254 -0.12 -4.55 8.84
CA SER A 254 0.97 -5.10 9.65
C SER A 254 0.69 -5.00 11.15
N GLY A 255 1.25 -5.95 11.89
CA GLY A 255 1.17 -5.95 13.34
C GLY A 255 1.94 -7.10 13.97
N SER A 256 2.22 -6.98 15.24
CA SER A 256 2.87 -8.04 16.02
C SER A 256 2.68 -7.85 17.52
N GLY A 257 2.97 -8.92 18.28
CA GLY A 257 2.93 -8.90 19.74
C GLY A 257 3.79 -10.04 20.32
N ALA A 258 5.07 -9.76 20.54
CA ALA A 258 5.96 -10.74 21.16
C ALA A 258 5.50 -11.05 22.61
N PRO A 259 5.58 -12.34 23.04
CA PRO A 259 6.08 -13.50 22.31
C PRO A 259 4.98 -14.34 21.62
N TRP A 260 3.76 -13.86 21.44
CA TRP A 260 2.59 -14.67 21.12
C TRP A 260 2.03 -14.47 19.70
N ALA A 261 2.48 -13.46 18.97
CA ALA A 261 2.02 -13.15 17.63
C ALA A 261 3.14 -12.51 16.82
N ASN A 262 3.87 -13.30 16.02
CA ASN A 262 4.88 -12.75 15.11
C ASN A 262 4.22 -12.13 13.85
N PRO A 263 4.94 -11.30 13.08
CA PRO A 263 4.37 -10.62 11.92
C PRO A 263 3.69 -11.54 10.90
N ARG A 264 4.28 -12.73 10.63
CA ARG A 264 3.69 -13.69 9.67
C ARG A 264 2.40 -14.31 10.19
N GLU A 265 2.35 -14.63 11.47
CA GLU A 265 1.13 -15.18 12.08
C GLU A 265 0.01 -14.13 12.15
N VAL A 266 0.33 -12.87 12.38
CA VAL A 266 -0.66 -11.78 12.31
C VAL A 266 -1.13 -11.60 10.87
N ALA A 267 -0.21 -11.60 9.91
CA ALA A 267 -0.54 -11.41 8.49
C ALA A 267 -1.44 -12.53 7.94
N TRP A 268 -1.08 -13.80 8.17
CA TRP A 268 -1.73 -14.95 7.51
C TRP A 268 -2.43 -15.92 8.47
N GLY A 269 -2.44 -15.59 9.76
CA GLY A 269 -3.06 -16.44 10.76
C GLY A 269 -2.21 -17.65 11.14
N ALA A 270 -2.65 -18.32 12.19
CA ALA A 270 -2.11 -19.60 12.64
C ALA A 270 -3.15 -20.31 13.50
N LEU A 271 -2.93 -21.62 13.80
CA LEU A 271 -3.79 -22.42 14.68
C LEU A 271 -5.29 -22.42 14.29
N GLY A 272 -5.60 -22.27 13.00
CA GLY A 272 -6.96 -22.20 12.49
C GLY A 272 -7.61 -20.81 12.57
N LEU A 273 -6.90 -19.80 13.05
CA LEU A 273 -7.33 -18.41 13.04
C LEU A 273 -6.91 -17.75 11.72
N ARG A 274 -7.76 -16.88 11.19
CA ARG A 274 -7.46 -16.09 9.98
C ARG A 274 -6.57 -14.91 10.31
N GLY A 275 -5.64 -14.59 9.41
CA GLY A 275 -4.79 -13.42 9.49
C GLY A 275 -5.45 -12.14 8.97
N VAL A 276 -4.81 -11.00 9.21
CA VAL A 276 -5.29 -9.69 8.73
C VAL A 276 -5.36 -9.66 7.19
N ASN A 277 -4.39 -10.27 6.51
CA ASN A 277 -4.37 -10.35 5.04
C ASN A 277 -5.53 -11.20 4.49
N ASP A 278 -5.94 -12.27 5.18
CA ASP A 278 -7.13 -13.06 4.80
C ASP A 278 -8.43 -12.25 4.89
N HIS A 279 -8.52 -11.40 5.91
CA HIS A 279 -9.64 -10.48 6.06
C HIS A 279 -9.63 -9.40 4.98
N ALA A 280 -8.45 -8.84 4.68
CA ALA A 280 -8.28 -7.85 3.62
C ALA A 280 -8.61 -8.41 2.23
N LEU A 281 -8.16 -9.64 1.91
CA LEU A 281 -8.54 -10.34 0.67
C LEU A 281 -10.07 -10.44 0.52
N ALA A 282 -10.77 -10.87 1.59
CA ALA A 282 -12.22 -11.01 1.55
C ALA A 282 -12.92 -9.65 1.37
N HIS A 283 -12.44 -8.61 2.07
CA HIS A 283 -12.97 -7.25 1.99
C HIS A 283 -12.78 -6.65 0.59
N LEU A 284 -11.57 -6.66 0.06
CA LEU A 284 -11.24 -6.06 -1.24
C LEU A 284 -11.95 -6.77 -2.40
N ARG A 285 -12.15 -8.10 -2.34
CA ARG A 285 -12.93 -8.83 -3.34
C ARG A 285 -14.41 -8.41 -3.39
N SER A 286 -14.98 -7.97 -2.29
CA SER A 286 -16.39 -7.57 -2.18
C SER A 286 -16.60 -6.05 -2.23
N SER A 287 -15.54 -5.27 -2.10
CA SER A 287 -15.61 -3.81 -2.10
C SER A 287 -15.77 -3.28 -3.53
N SER A 288 -16.66 -2.29 -3.67
CA SER A 288 -16.81 -1.48 -4.90
C SER A 288 -16.21 -0.08 -4.76
N ALA A 289 -15.40 0.15 -3.73
CA ALA A 289 -14.75 1.43 -3.52
C ALA A 289 -13.73 1.71 -4.63
N ASP A 290 -13.64 2.97 -5.08
CA ASP A 290 -12.70 3.39 -6.12
C ASP A 290 -11.32 3.78 -5.54
N ARG A 291 -11.12 3.66 -4.22
CA ARG A 291 -9.88 4.04 -3.54
C ARG A 291 -9.71 3.28 -2.22
N THR A 292 -8.51 2.72 -2.02
CA THR A 292 -8.09 2.11 -0.75
C THR A 292 -7.06 2.95 0.01
N GLY A 293 -6.44 3.95 -0.65
CA GLY A 293 -5.22 4.58 -0.17
C GLY A 293 -4.02 3.63 -0.25
N VAL A 294 -2.97 3.92 0.50
CA VAL A 294 -1.81 3.04 0.66
C VAL A 294 -2.17 1.90 1.60
N VAL A 295 -1.96 0.66 1.16
CA VAL A 295 -2.16 -0.55 1.97
C VAL A 295 -0.81 -1.14 2.32
N VAL A 296 -0.36 -0.93 3.56
CA VAL A 296 0.98 -1.31 4.03
C VAL A 296 0.92 -2.69 4.67
N MET A 297 1.60 -3.67 4.04
CA MET A 297 1.39 -5.10 4.30
C MET A 297 2.66 -5.80 4.79
N ASP A 298 2.48 -6.78 5.68
CA ASP A 298 3.44 -7.84 5.93
C ASP A 298 3.18 -9.00 4.98
N PHE A 299 4.23 -9.53 4.34
CA PHE A 299 4.16 -10.72 3.47
C PHE A 299 2.99 -10.68 2.46
N PRO A 300 2.81 -9.63 1.65
CA PRO A 300 1.71 -9.57 0.71
C PRO A 300 1.77 -10.72 -0.30
N SER A 301 0.64 -11.37 -0.56
CA SER A 301 0.53 -12.25 -1.72
C SER A 301 0.36 -11.41 -2.98
N GLN A 302 0.70 -11.98 -4.14
CA GLN A 302 0.46 -11.31 -5.42
C GLN A 302 -1.03 -10.98 -5.61
N GLU A 303 -1.92 -11.88 -5.19
CA GLU A 303 -3.36 -11.64 -5.27
C GLU A 303 -3.81 -10.44 -4.44
N LEU A 304 -3.27 -10.27 -3.22
CA LEU A 304 -3.60 -9.12 -2.38
C LEU A 304 -3.10 -7.82 -3.02
N THR A 305 -1.89 -7.82 -3.58
CA THR A 305 -1.35 -6.69 -4.35
C THR A 305 -2.24 -6.37 -5.56
N ASP A 306 -2.64 -7.37 -6.34
CA ASP A 306 -3.50 -7.21 -7.52
C ASP A 306 -4.89 -6.66 -7.16
N LEU A 307 -5.45 -7.09 -6.03
CA LEU A 307 -6.73 -6.55 -5.54
C LEU A 307 -6.62 -5.07 -5.17
N VAL A 308 -5.55 -4.66 -4.48
CA VAL A 308 -5.32 -3.22 -4.21
C VAL A 308 -5.20 -2.45 -5.52
N LEU A 309 -4.42 -2.94 -6.48
CA LEU A 309 -4.28 -2.31 -7.80
C LEU A 309 -5.61 -2.21 -8.55
N GLY A 310 -6.48 -3.22 -8.41
CA GLY A 310 -7.79 -3.27 -9.05
C GLY A 310 -8.77 -2.18 -8.58
N HIS A 311 -8.48 -1.49 -7.48
CA HIS A 311 -9.26 -0.33 -6.99
C HIS A 311 -8.80 1.01 -7.60
N ASN A 312 -7.84 1.01 -8.53
CA ASN A 312 -7.51 2.19 -9.31
C ASN A 312 -8.44 2.34 -10.53
N PRO A 313 -8.61 3.57 -11.06
CA PRO A 313 -9.40 3.78 -12.27
C PRO A 313 -8.89 2.90 -13.41
N SER A 314 -9.82 2.27 -14.14
CA SER A 314 -9.50 1.58 -15.40
C SER A 314 -9.04 2.61 -16.43
N THR A 315 -7.88 2.38 -17.04
CA THR A 315 -7.35 3.19 -18.16
C THR A 315 -7.98 2.78 -19.47
#